data_e1f8c4164d924eadf04bcfb6da0b9b38
#
_entry.id   e1f8c4164d924eadf04bcfb6da0b9b38
#
_cell.length_a   1.000
_cell.length_b   1.000
_cell.length_c   1.000
_cell.angle_alpha   90.00
_cell.angle_beta   90.00
_cell.angle_gamma   90.00
#
_symmetry.space_group_name_H-M   'P 1'
#
loop_
_entity.id
_entity.type
_entity.pdbx_description
1 polymer ?
#
loop_
_entity_poly.entity_id
_entity_poly.type
_entity_poly.pdbx_seq_one_letter_code
_entity_poly.pdbx_strand_id
1 'polypeptide(L)'
;TKTVTYNDVTYNIDDYYEIPNANGGFLMEIDNNADEASLFYTDKKQCVMFKNPEFIKTNETVFNSIKTYMQNFENATYSTDGCIDIDGVKTSYTQLCDFDSLVAFWFASEIQVNEFGGRSTYVTKEIDGGLTFGPIWDYDFSSGSVAPFGAQGIERWTAKDRTWFSQYVKDPYFVIKARELYMKNRDFLNNIYADGGLLDGWHDTLKTSATHNESMWFYSKGFEGDFAT
;
A
#
# COMPACT_ATOMS: atom_id res chain seq x y z
N THR A 1 -19.94 -26.18 -1.68
CA THR A 1 -18.82 -26.43 -2.61
C THR A 1 -19.13 -25.70 -3.91
N LYS A 2 -18.34 -24.70 -4.28
CA LYS A 2 -18.47 -24.03 -5.58
C LYS A 2 -17.71 -24.84 -6.63
N THR A 3 -18.41 -25.25 -7.68
CA THR A 3 -17.80 -25.97 -8.81
C THR A 3 -17.90 -25.12 -10.08
N VAL A 4 -16.88 -25.18 -10.93
CA VAL A 4 -16.87 -24.63 -12.28
C VAL A 4 -16.59 -25.74 -13.28
N THR A 5 -17.36 -25.81 -14.34
CA THR A 5 -17.12 -26.73 -15.45
C THR A 5 -16.48 -26.00 -16.62
N TYR A 6 -15.31 -26.46 -17.04
CA TYR A 6 -14.59 -25.96 -18.18
C TYR A 6 -14.10 -27.12 -19.04
N ASN A 7 -14.39 -27.09 -20.33
CA ASN A 7 -14.09 -28.18 -21.28
C ASN A 7 -14.52 -29.55 -20.77
N ASP A 8 -15.79 -29.65 -20.30
CA ASP A 8 -16.41 -30.87 -19.78
C ASP A 8 -15.74 -31.46 -18.51
N VAL A 9 -14.79 -30.76 -17.92
CA VAL A 9 -14.18 -31.12 -16.64
C VAL A 9 -14.73 -30.20 -15.54
N THR A 10 -15.26 -30.82 -14.49
CA THR A 10 -15.74 -30.08 -13.33
C THR A 10 -14.62 -29.95 -12.31
N TYR A 11 -14.30 -28.69 -11.97
CA TYR A 11 -13.31 -28.31 -10.97
C TYR A 11 -14.04 -27.90 -9.70
N ASN A 12 -13.56 -28.39 -8.58
CA ASN A 12 -13.97 -27.87 -7.27
C ASN A 12 -13.14 -26.60 -7.00
N ILE A 13 -13.79 -25.44 -6.95
CA ILE A 13 -13.08 -24.16 -6.73
C ILE A 13 -12.43 -24.14 -5.35
N ASP A 14 -13.03 -24.79 -4.36
CA ASP A 14 -12.48 -24.85 -3.01
C ASP A 14 -11.10 -25.53 -3.00
N ASP A 15 -10.82 -26.48 -3.92
CA ASP A 15 -9.51 -27.14 -4.04
C ASP A 15 -8.40 -26.20 -4.52
N TYR A 16 -8.75 -25.09 -5.18
CA TYR A 16 -7.78 -24.07 -5.63
C TYR A 16 -7.50 -23.00 -4.59
N TYR A 17 -8.33 -22.89 -3.57
CA TYR A 17 -8.10 -22.01 -2.41
C TYR A 17 -7.42 -22.75 -1.27
N GLU A 18 -7.36 -24.06 -1.28
CA GLU A 18 -6.44 -24.80 -0.45
C GLU A 18 -5.03 -24.60 -1.00
N ILE A 19 -4.21 -23.86 -0.27
CA ILE A 19 -2.77 -23.81 -0.55
C ILE A 19 -2.23 -25.16 -0.07
N PRO A 20 -2.00 -26.13 -0.97
CA PRO A 20 -1.55 -27.47 -0.55
C PRO A 20 -0.15 -27.44 0.08
N ASN A 21 0.62 -26.42 -0.27
CA ASN A 21 1.90 -26.06 0.31
C ASN A 21 1.93 -24.55 0.47
N ALA A 22 2.53 -24.07 1.52
CA ALA A 22 2.80 -22.65 1.76
C ALA A 22 3.67 -22.00 0.66
N ASN A 23 3.56 -22.45 -0.59
CA ASN A 23 4.46 -22.10 -1.68
C ASN A 23 3.93 -21.00 -2.60
N GLY A 24 2.81 -20.37 -2.28
CA GLY A 24 2.27 -19.23 -2.99
C GLY A 24 2.62 -17.91 -2.30
N GLY A 25 2.68 -16.84 -3.06
CA GLY A 25 2.77 -15.51 -2.51
C GLY A 25 1.44 -15.09 -1.86
N PHE A 26 1.50 -14.12 -0.99
CA PHE A 26 0.35 -13.54 -0.30
C PHE A 26 0.20 -12.10 -0.69
N LEU A 27 -1.01 -11.69 -1.05
CA LEU A 27 -1.37 -10.29 -1.16
C LEU A 27 -2.21 -9.91 0.06
N MET A 28 -1.77 -8.93 0.78
CA MET A 28 -2.43 -8.44 1.98
C MET A 28 -2.69 -6.95 1.87
N GLU A 29 -3.70 -6.49 2.58
CA GLU A 29 -4.03 -5.09 2.74
C GLU A 29 -4.05 -4.73 4.22
N ILE A 30 -3.46 -3.59 4.53
CA ILE A 30 -3.52 -2.99 5.87
C ILE A 30 -4.55 -1.88 5.79
N ASP A 31 -5.69 -2.07 6.43
CA ASP A 31 -6.78 -1.11 6.45
C ASP A 31 -7.56 -1.16 7.77
N ASN A 32 -8.45 -0.19 7.96
CA ASN A 32 -9.35 -0.14 9.10
C ASN A 32 -10.71 -0.82 8.81
N ASN A 33 -11.04 -1.04 7.55
CA ASN A 33 -12.24 -1.74 7.13
C ASN A 33 -11.98 -3.24 7.17
N ALA A 34 -12.40 -3.90 8.25
CA ALA A 34 -12.15 -5.34 8.45
C ALA A 34 -13.25 -6.15 7.73
N ASP A 35 -13.23 -6.18 6.40
CA ASP A 35 -14.29 -6.75 5.55
C ASP A 35 -13.90 -8.05 4.83
N GLU A 36 -12.68 -8.56 5.05
CA GLU A 36 -12.22 -9.80 4.42
C GLU A 36 -12.44 -11.05 5.28
N ALA A 37 -12.59 -12.20 4.63
CA ALA A 37 -12.82 -13.48 5.30
C ALA A 37 -11.64 -13.90 6.20
N SER A 38 -10.42 -13.60 5.77
CA SER A 38 -9.21 -13.89 6.53
C SER A 38 -8.50 -12.59 6.90
N LEU A 39 -8.48 -12.31 8.19
CA LEU A 39 -7.80 -11.14 8.75
C LEU A 39 -7.26 -11.44 10.15
N PHE A 40 -6.33 -10.60 10.59
CA PHE A 40 -5.85 -10.55 11.98
C PHE A 40 -5.45 -9.13 12.36
N TYR A 41 -5.29 -8.89 13.64
CA TYR A 41 -4.75 -7.63 14.17
C TYR A 41 -3.36 -7.85 14.75
N THR A 42 -2.45 -6.93 14.45
CA THR A 42 -1.15 -6.87 15.13
C THR A 42 -1.31 -6.28 16.55
N ASP A 43 -0.24 -6.31 17.34
CA ASP A 43 -0.23 -5.74 18.70
C ASP A 43 -0.49 -4.22 18.68
N LYS A 44 -0.05 -3.52 17.63
CA LYS A 44 -0.32 -2.09 17.41
C LYS A 44 -1.68 -1.84 16.74
N LYS A 45 -2.53 -2.88 16.69
CA LYS A 45 -3.90 -2.80 16.16
C LYS A 45 -3.99 -2.50 14.66
N GLN A 46 -2.95 -2.83 13.90
CA GLN A 46 -3.06 -2.82 12.46
C GLN A 46 -3.91 -4.03 12.03
N CYS A 47 -5.00 -3.77 11.29
CA CYS A 47 -5.78 -4.82 10.68
C CYS A 47 -5.07 -5.24 9.38
N VAL A 48 -4.70 -6.50 9.30
CA VAL A 48 -4.08 -7.10 8.12
C VAL A 48 -5.07 -8.09 7.53
N MET A 49 -5.48 -7.83 6.30
CA MET A 49 -6.47 -8.60 5.55
C MET A 49 -5.79 -9.33 4.40
N PHE A 50 -6.20 -10.57 4.15
CA PHE A 50 -5.72 -11.32 3.00
C PHE A 50 -6.64 -11.09 1.80
N LYS A 51 -6.10 -10.49 0.75
CA LYS A 51 -6.79 -10.32 -0.54
C LYS A 51 -6.57 -11.54 -1.43
N ASN A 52 -5.41 -12.20 -1.30
CA ASN A 52 -5.13 -13.45 -1.99
C ASN A 52 -4.06 -14.25 -1.22
N PRO A 53 -4.32 -15.52 -0.87
CA PRO A 53 -5.61 -16.20 -0.96
C PRO A 53 -6.59 -15.71 0.10
N GLU A 54 -7.83 -15.45 -0.31
CA GLU A 54 -8.87 -14.86 0.55
C GLU A 54 -9.21 -15.74 1.77
N PHE A 55 -9.25 -17.06 1.60
CA PHE A 55 -9.65 -18.02 2.64
C PHE A 55 -8.48 -18.70 3.34
N ILE A 56 -7.32 -18.06 3.38
CA ILE A 56 -6.09 -18.63 3.97
C ILE A 56 -6.26 -19.06 5.44
N LYS A 57 -7.20 -18.46 6.16
CA LYS A 57 -7.51 -18.81 7.56
C LYS A 57 -7.93 -20.28 7.72
N THR A 58 -8.40 -20.93 6.67
CA THR A 58 -8.71 -22.37 6.68
C THR A 58 -7.46 -23.23 6.78
N ASN A 59 -6.29 -22.71 6.39
CA ASN A 59 -4.99 -23.32 6.64
C ASN A 59 -4.31 -22.63 7.83
N GLU A 60 -4.64 -23.05 9.04
CA GLU A 60 -4.18 -22.39 10.26
C GLU A 60 -2.64 -22.32 10.38
N THR A 61 -1.92 -23.32 9.88
CA THR A 61 -0.46 -23.34 9.93
C THR A 61 0.12 -22.19 9.11
N VAL A 62 -0.32 -22.03 7.87
CA VAL A 62 0.15 -20.98 6.98
C VAL A 62 -0.32 -19.62 7.46
N PHE A 63 -1.60 -19.49 7.83
CA PHE A 63 -2.15 -18.26 8.37
C PHE A 63 -1.35 -17.76 9.60
N ASN A 64 -1.07 -18.65 10.54
CA ASN A 64 -0.32 -18.32 11.75
C ASN A 64 1.15 -17.99 11.45
N SER A 65 1.76 -18.62 10.47
CA SER A 65 3.13 -18.29 10.05
C SER A 65 3.22 -16.86 9.51
N ILE A 66 2.29 -16.45 8.66
CA ILE A 66 2.25 -15.08 8.12
C ILE A 66 1.90 -14.07 9.22
N LYS A 67 0.95 -14.40 10.10
CA LYS A 67 0.62 -13.56 11.25
C LYS A 67 1.85 -13.34 12.13
N THR A 68 2.61 -14.38 12.42
CA THR A 68 3.86 -14.30 13.20
C THR A 68 4.89 -13.44 12.47
N TYR A 69 5.03 -13.60 11.16
CA TYR A 69 5.95 -12.81 10.36
C TYR A 69 5.62 -11.31 10.41
N MET A 70 4.35 -10.96 10.20
CA MET A 70 3.87 -9.57 10.28
C MET A 70 4.08 -8.98 11.68
N GLN A 71 3.85 -9.78 12.73
CA GLN A 71 4.10 -9.36 14.10
C GLN A 71 5.59 -9.15 14.36
N ASN A 72 6.46 -10.01 13.85
CA ASN A 72 7.92 -9.85 13.95
C ASN A 72 8.38 -8.58 13.23
N PHE A 73 7.85 -8.31 12.03
CA PHE A 73 8.11 -7.06 11.31
C PHE A 73 7.70 -5.83 12.13
N GLU A 74 6.50 -5.84 12.71
CA GLU A 74 6.03 -4.76 13.58
C GLU A 74 6.91 -4.60 14.82
N ASN A 75 7.24 -5.70 15.50
CA ASN A 75 8.09 -5.66 16.68
C ASN A 75 9.48 -5.10 16.38
N ALA A 76 10.10 -5.52 15.27
CA ALA A 76 11.37 -4.95 14.82
C ALA A 76 11.26 -3.45 14.50
N THR A 77 10.19 -3.06 13.80
CA THR A 77 9.91 -1.65 13.46
C THR A 77 9.79 -0.76 14.69
N TYR A 78 9.18 -1.26 15.78
CA TYR A 78 8.99 -0.50 17.03
C TYR A 78 10.11 -0.69 18.05
N SER A 79 11.07 -1.55 17.80
CA SER A 79 12.21 -1.71 18.70
C SER A 79 13.15 -0.49 18.64
N THR A 80 13.90 -0.26 19.70
CA THR A 80 14.76 0.93 19.81
C THR A 80 15.89 0.95 18.78
N ASP A 81 16.36 -0.23 18.37
CA ASP A 81 17.45 -0.38 17.41
C ASP A 81 17.00 -0.98 16.06
N GLY A 82 15.68 -1.01 15.83
CA GLY A 82 15.11 -1.56 14.59
C GLY A 82 15.24 -3.08 14.44
N CYS A 83 15.57 -3.80 15.52
CA CYS A 83 15.87 -5.24 15.48
C CYS A 83 15.11 -6.01 16.55
N ILE A 84 14.90 -7.31 16.27
CA ILE A 84 14.43 -8.31 17.24
C ILE A 84 15.27 -9.59 17.12
N ASP A 85 15.17 -10.45 18.10
CA ASP A 85 15.71 -11.82 18.00
C ASP A 85 14.64 -12.73 17.38
N ILE A 86 15.00 -13.44 16.33
CA ILE A 86 14.19 -14.49 15.72
C ILE A 86 15.06 -15.77 15.74
N ASP A 87 14.68 -16.74 16.55
CA ASP A 87 15.36 -18.02 16.67
C ASP A 87 16.88 -17.89 16.95
N GLY A 88 17.27 -16.93 17.79
CA GLY A 88 18.66 -16.66 18.14
C GLY A 88 19.42 -15.79 17.13
N VAL A 89 18.73 -15.27 16.11
CA VAL A 89 19.31 -14.38 15.09
C VAL A 89 18.77 -12.97 15.25
N LYS A 90 19.66 -12.00 15.50
CA LYS A 90 19.29 -10.58 15.52
C LYS A 90 18.89 -10.14 14.12
N THR A 91 17.61 -9.82 13.93
CA THR A 91 17.00 -9.52 12.63
C THR A 91 16.39 -8.12 12.65
N SER A 92 16.75 -7.30 11.67
CA SER A 92 16.20 -5.94 11.53
C SER A 92 14.90 -5.94 10.70
N TYR A 93 14.07 -4.90 10.88
CA TYR A 93 12.90 -4.72 10.03
C TYR A 93 13.28 -4.58 8.53
N THR A 94 14.46 -4.05 8.22
CA THR A 94 14.97 -3.92 6.85
C THR A 94 15.33 -5.26 6.20
N GLN A 95 15.54 -6.31 7.00
CA GLN A 95 15.74 -7.68 6.50
C GLN A 95 14.42 -8.45 6.34
N LEU A 96 13.35 -7.97 6.99
CA LEU A 96 12.02 -8.55 6.91
C LEU A 96 11.17 -7.96 5.76
N CYS A 97 11.70 -7.00 5.01
CA CYS A 97 11.02 -6.43 3.86
C CYS A 97 12.00 -6.12 2.71
N ASP A 98 11.47 -5.95 1.52
CA ASP A 98 12.15 -5.21 0.47
C ASP A 98 12.20 -3.74 0.89
N PHE A 99 13.34 -3.35 1.43
CA PHE A 99 13.52 -2.02 2.02
C PHE A 99 13.41 -0.90 0.98
N ASP A 100 13.83 -1.14 -0.24
CA ASP A 100 13.71 -0.15 -1.32
C ASP A 100 12.23 0.05 -1.70
N SER A 101 11.41 -1.01 -1.70
CA SER A 101 9.95 -0.90 -1.91
C SER A 101 9.27 -0.12 -0.79
N LEU A 102 9.65 -0.35 0.46
CA LEU A 102 9.14 0.38 1.62
C LEU A 102 9.44 1.88 1.50
N VAL A 103 10.69 2.25 1.19
CA VAL A 103 11.10 3.64 1.00
C VAL A 103 10.35 4.28 -0.17
N ALA A 104 10.22 3.56 -1.29
CA ALA A 104 9.53 4.06 -2.47
C ALA A 104 8.03 4.27 -2.22
N PHE A 105 7.38 3.34 -1.53
CA PHE A 105 5.98 3.45 -1.16
C PHE A 105 5.73 4.66 -0.25
N TRP A 106 6.53 4.80 0.82
CA TRP A 106 6.46 5.96 1.71
C TRP A 106 6.69 7.27 0.95
N PHE A 107 7.71 7.32 0.09
CA PHE A 107 8.05 8.48 -0.71
C PHE A 107 6.90 8.89 -1.64
N ALA A 108 6.30 7.94 -2.33
CA ALA A 108 5.14 8.20 -3.19
C ALA A 108 3.96 8.74 -2.38
N SER A 109 3.70 8.17 -1.19
CA SER A 109 2.64 8.64 -0.30
C SER A 109 2.86 10.08 0.17
N GLU A 110 4.11 10.46 0.49
CA GLU A 110 4.42 11.83 0.91
C GLU A 110 4.37 12.83 -0.24
N ILE A 111 4.90 12.49 -1.42
CA ILE A 111 4.84 13.37 -2.60
C ILE A 111 3.40 13.63 -3.05
N GLN A 112 2.56 12.62 -2.96
CA GLN A 112 1.13 12.73 -3.30
C GLN A 112 0.29 13.33 -2.17
N VAL A 113 0.89 13.60 -1.02
CA VAL A 113 0.15 14.06 0.18
C VAL A 113 -1.03 13.12 0.48
N ASN A 114 -0.76 11.79 0.45
CA ASN A 114 -1.78 10.79 0.72
C ASN A 114 -2.07 10.72 2.21
N GLU A 115 -3.17 11.30 2.65
CA GLU A 115 -3.59 11.32 4.06
C GLU A 115 -3.97 9.94 4.60
N PHE A 116 -4.28 9.00 3.72
CA PHE A 116 -4.59 7.63 4.09
C PHE A 116 -3.34 6.75 4.19
N GLY A 117 -2.14 7.34 4.10
CA GLY A 117 -0.89 6.61 4.30
C GLY A 117 -0.93 5.71 5.53
N GLY A 118 -0.90 4.40 5.31
CA GLY A 118 -1.12 3.39 6.34
C GLY A 118 -2.53 2.80 6.43
N ARG A 119 -3.47 3.30 5.64
CA ARG A 119 -4.71 2.62 5.25
C ARG A 119 -4.62 2.29 3.77
N SER A 120 -5.42 1.33 3.32
CA SER A 120 -5.37 0.88 1.91
C SER A 120 -3.93 0.59 1.44
N THR A 121 -3.10 0.10 2.38
CA THR A 121 -1.69 -0.21 2.11
C THR A 121 -1.55 -1.66 1.74
N TYR A 122 -1.27 -1.90 0.47
CA TYR A 122 -1.03 -3.24 -0.02
C TYR A 122 0.40 -3.66 0.24
N VAL A 123 0.55 -4.92 0.66
CA VAL A 123 1.85 -5.58 0.81
C VAL A 123 1.76 -7.00 0.26
N THR A 124 2.80 -7.43 -0.42
CA THR A 124 2.97 -8.82 -0.81
C THR A 124 4.00 -9.50 0.06
N LYS A 125 3.89 -10.80 0.21
CA LYS A 125 4.84 -11.65 0.91
C LYS A 125 5.07 -12.91 0.07
N GLU A 126 6.23 -12.97 -0.55
CA GLU A 126 6.69 -14.22 -1.16
C GLU A 126 7.13 -15.20 -0.07
N ILE A 127 7.17 -16.50 -0.37
CA ILE A 127 7.49 -17.54 0.60
C ILE A 127 8.84 -17.31 1.23
N ASP A 128 9.86 -17.20 0.40
CA ASP A 128 11.24 -17.04 0.82
C ASP A 128 11.71 -15.58 0.83
N GLY A 129 10.80 -14.64 0.49
CA GLY A 129 11.06 -13.22 0.43
C GLY A 129 10.61 -12.44 1.65
N GLY A 130 10.99 -11.18 1.74
CA GLY A 130 10.45 -10.21 2.68
C GLY A 130 9.09 -9.66 2.25
N LEU A 131 8.55 -8.73 3.02
CA LEU A 131 7.38 -7.94 2.62
C LEU A 131 7.80 -6.99 1.50
N THR A 132 7.01 -6.91 0.45
CA THR A 132 7.15 -5.89 -0.60
C THR A 132 5.95 -4.94 -0.52
N PHE A 133 6.21 -3.63 -0.40
CA PHE A 133 5.18 -2.60 -0.28
C PHE A 133 4.69 -2.17 -1.65
N GLY A 134 3.38 -2.16 -1.83
CA GLY A 134 2.70 -1.86 -3.07
C GLY A 134 1.71 -2.96 -3.47
N PRO A 135 0.96 -2.72 -4.56
CA PRO A 135 0.97 -1.54 -5.42
C PRO A 135 0.45 -0.28 -4.73
N ILE A 136 0.68 0.89 -5.36
CA ILE A 136 0.02 2.14 -5.01
C ILE A 136 -1.47 1.99 -5.32
N TRP A 137 -2.32 2.29 -4.34
CA TRP A 137 -3.76 2.08 -4.43
C TRP A 137 -4.52 3.19 -3.70
N ASP A 138 -5.68 3.58 -4.26
CA ASP A 138 -6.68 4.45 -3.60
C ASP A 138 -6.13 5.85 -3.24
N TYR A 139 -5.51 6.52 -4.20
CA TYR A 139 -4.94 7.85 -4.03
C TYR A 139 -5.87 8.98 -4.48
N ASP A 140 -7.18 8.73 -4.59
CA ASP A 140 -8.19 9.70 -5.01
C ASP A 140 -8.38 10.86 -4.00
N PHE A 141 -8.02 10.62 -2.73
CA PHE A 141 -7.98 11.66 -1.69
C PHE A 141 -6.60 12.32 -1.53
N SER A 142 -5.70 12.12 -2.47
CA SER A 142 -4.35 12.69 -2.44
C SER A 142 -4.26 14.00 -3.25
N SER A 143 -3.07 14.60 -3.27
CA SER A 143 -2.73 15.77 -4.10
C SER A 143 -3.65 16.99 -3.92
N GLY A 144 -4.17 17.19 -2.70
CA GLY A 144 -5.03 18.34 -2.40
C GLY A 144 -6.48 18.16 -2.81
N SER A 145 -6.94 16.93 -3.06
CA SER A 145 -8.36 16.64 -3.29
C SER A 145 -9.23 17.28 -2.21
N VAL A 146 -10.29 17.99 -2.65
CA VAL A 146 -11.24 18.72 -1.78
C VAL A 146 -12.29 17.83 -1.12
N ALA A 147 -12.13 16.52 -1.15
CA ALA A 147 -13.02 15.61 -0.42
C ALA A 147 -13.05 15.96 1.09
N PRO A 148 -14.13 15.66 1.83
CA PRO A 148 -14.28 16.04 3.23
C PRO A 148 -13.14 15.58 4.14
N PHE A 149 -12.35 14.63 3.69
CA PHE A 149 -11.19 14.07 4.36
C PHE A 149 -9.88 14.39 3.65
N GLY A 150 -9.91 15.23 2.61
CA GLY A 150 -8.77 15.54 1.77
C GLY A 150 -7.68 16.30 2.49
N ALA A 151 -6.48 16.20 1.96
CA ALA A 151 -5.28 16.82 2.46
C ALA A 151 -5.46 18.34 2.58
N GLN A 152 -5.66 18.80 3.78
CA GLN A 152 -5.67 20.22 4.09
C GLN A 152 -4.24 20.69 4.30
N GLY A 153 -3.65 21.21 3.24
CA GLY A 153 -2.31 21.79 3.27
C GLY A 153 -1.24 20.85 2.74
N ILE A 154 -0.61 21.29 1.67
CA ILE A 154 0.48 20.60 0.98
C ILE A 154 1.84 20.75 1.65
N GLU A 155 1.94 21.55 2.72
CA GLU A 155 3.18 21.91 3.40
C GLU A 155 3.51 20.99 4.57
N ARG A 156 2.98 19.79 4.62
CA ARG A 156 3.21 18.86 5.73
C ARG A 156 3.52 17.45 5.22
N TRP A 157 4.26 16.73 6.04
CA TRP A 157 4.45 15.30 5.86
C TRP A 157 3.24 14.56 6.43
N THR A 158 2.54 13.78 5.62
CA THR A 158 1.28 13.14 5.99
C THR A 158 1.43 11.71 6.44
N ALA A 159 2.23 10.92 5.74
CA ALA A 159 2.44 9.52 6.05
C ALA A 159 3.32 9.30 7.30
N LYS A 160 4.19 10.27 7.65
CA LYS A 160 5.12 10.15 8.78
C LYS A 160 4.47 9.87 10.13
N ASP A 161 3.21 10.25 10.32
CA ASP A 161 2.49 10.11 11.59
C ASP A 161 1.58 8.86 11.60
N ARG A 162 1.61 8.07 10.52
CA ARG A 162 0.72 6.92 10.34
C ARG A 162 1.44 5.61 10.59
N THR A 163 0.73 4.70 11.27
CA THR A 163 1.14 3.31 11.44
C THR A 163 2.66 3.12 11.70
N TRP A 164 3.26 2.19 11.03
CA TRP A 164 4.70 1.89 11.08
C TRP A 164 5.58 3.05 10.55
N PHE A 165 5.07 3.86 9.61
CA PHE A 165 5.82 4.97 9.02
C PHE A 165 6.30 5.99 10.05
N SER A 166 5.56 6.16 11.15
CA SER A 166 5.97 7.01 12.28
C SER A 166 7.29 6.56 12.96
N GLN A 167 7.70 5.32 12.72
CA GLN A 167 8.96 4.78 13.24
C GLN A 167 10.10 4.94 12.24
N TYR A 168 9.84 4.70 10.95
CA TYR A 168 10.89 4.76 9.92
C TYR A 168 11.54 6.14 9.81
N VAL A 169 10.77 7.23 9.94
CA VAL A 169 11.31 8.59 9.91
C VAL A 169 12.25 8.90 11.08
N LYS A 170 12.31 8.04 12.09
CA LYS A 170 13.26 8.13 13.20
C LYS A 170 14.56 7.39 12.93
N ASP A 171 14.58 6.50 11.95
CA ASP A 171 15.76 5.75 11.55
C ASP A 171 16.59 6.58 10.56
N PRO A 172 17.83 6.97 10.93
CA PRO A 172 18.71 7.73 10.04
C PRO A 172 18.99 7.04 8.71
N TYR A 173 19.03 5.70 8.69
CA TYR A 173 19.25 4.94 7.46
C TYR A 173 18.07 5.08 6.50
N PHE A 174 16.84 4.98 7.01
CA PHE A 174 15.63 5.22 6.22
C PHE A 174 15.63 6.65 5.65
N VAL A 175 15.93 7.65 6.47
CA VAL A 175 15.96 9.06 6.06
C VAL A 175 17.00 9.30 4.96
N ILE A 176 18.18 8.67 5.07
CA ILE A 176 19.22 8.75 4.03
C ILE A 176 18.70 8.18 2.71
N LYS A 177 18.10 6.99 2.75
CA LYS A 177 17.54 6.33 1.55
C LYS A 177 16.41 7.13 0.92
N ALA A 178 15.51 7.66 1.71
CA ALA A 178 14.44 8.54 1.23
C ALA A 178 14.99 9.79 0.55
N ARG A 179 16.05 10.40 1.12
CA ARG A 179 16.75 11.54 0.51
C ARG A 179 17.46 11.17 -0.79
N GLU A 180 18.12 10.02 -0.85
CA GLU A 180 18.77 9.53 -2.08
C GLU A 180 17.72 9.37 -3.19
N LEU A 181 16.56 8.78 -2.88
CA LEU A 181 15.45 8.60 -3.81
C LEU A 181 14.91 9.95 -4.30
N TYR A 182 14.71 10.93 -3.39
CA TYR A 182 14.32 12.29 -3.76
C TYR A 182 15.34 12.93 -4.72
N MET A 183 16.62 12.89 -4.37
CA MET A 183 17.67 13.50 -5.19
C MET A 183 17.77 12.88 -6.58
N LYS A 184 17.57 11.57 -6.67
CA LYS A 184 17.55 10.84 -7.95
C LYS A 184 16.38 11.27 -8.84
N ASN A 185 15.24 11.59 -8.26
CA ASN A 185 14.01 11.91 -8.98
C ASN A 185 13.68 13.41 -9.02
N ARG A 186 14.51 14.27 -8.45
CA ARG A 186 14.24 15.70 -8.29
C ARG A 186 13.89 16.40 -9.61
N ASP A 187 14.64 16.13 -10.66
CA ASP A 187 14.43 16.81 -11.95
C ASP A 187 13.12 16.31 -12.62
N PHE A 188 12.79 15.03 -12.47
CA PHE A 188 11.49 14.51 -12.89
C PHE A 188 10.34 15.15 -12.10
N LEU A 189 10.46 15.25 -10.78
CA LEU A 189 9.45 15.88 -9.93
C LEU A 189 9.26 17.37 -10.30
N ASN A 190 10.36 18.10 -10.52
CA ASN A 190 10.28 19.49 -10.97
C ASN A 190 9.59 19.62 -12.33
N ASN A 191 9.80 18.67 -13.25
CA ASN A 191 9.15 18.66 -14.56
C ASN A 191 7.65 18.35 -14.50
N ILE A 192 7.17 17.71 -13.43
CA ILE A 192 5.72 17.50 -13.26
C ILE A 192 4.98 18.84 -13.21
N TYR A 193 5.52 19.81 -12.48
CA TYR A 193 4.89 21.11 -12.18
C TYR A 193 5.44 22.28 -13.02
N ALA A 194 6.39 22.02 -13.90
CA ALA A 194 6.95 23.08 -14.75
C ALA A 194 5.93 23.52 -15.80
N ASP A 195 5.97 24.79 -16.18
CA ASP A 195 5.18 25.32 -17.32
C ASP A 195 5.51 24.53 -18.59
N GLY A 196 4.50 23.97 -19.23
CA GLY A 196 4.65 23.04 -20.34
C GLY A 196 5.17 21.65 -19.93
N GLY A 197 5.14 21.32 -18.65
CA GLY A 197 5.60 20.06 -18.08
C GLY A 197 4.61 18.91 -18.22
N LEU A 198 4.80 17.89 -17.41
CA LEU A 198 3.99 16.66 -17.54
C LEU A 198 2.51 16.88 -17.24
N LEU A 199 2.18 17.71 -16.25
CA LEU A 199 0.77 17.97 -15.91
C LEU A 199 0.04 18.66 -17.04
N ASP A 200 0.67 19.67 -17.69
CA ASP A 200 0.08 20.35 -18.86
C ASP A 200 -0.14 19.38 -20.01
N GLY A 201 0.84 18.50 -20.28
CA GLY A 201 0.72 17.48 -21.32
C GLY A 201 -0.40 16.47 -21.03
N TRP A 202 -0.57 16.05 -19.80
CA TRP A 202 -1.67 15.15 -19.38
C TRP A 202 -3.02 15.85 -19.45
N HIS A 203 -3.10 17.10 -18.98
CA HIS A 203 -4.30 17.92 -19.10
C HIS A 203 -4.76 18.01 -20.57
N ASP A 204 -3.88 18.38 -21.49
CA ASP A 204 -4.19 18.49 -22.90
C ASP A 204 -4.66 17.16 -23.52
N THR A 205 -4.03 16.06 -23.10
CA THR A 205 -4.41 14.71 -23.55
C THR A 205 -5.79 14.31 -23.05
N LEU A 206 -6.12 14.63 -21.82
CA LEU A 206 -7.36 14.20 -21.16
C LEU A 206 -8.55 15.14 -21.39
N LYS A 207 -8.32 16.37 -21.80
CA LYS A 207 -9.33 17.43 -21.91
C LYS A 207 -10.60 17.00 -22.66
N THR A 208 -10.46 16.33 -23.80
CA THR A 208 -11.61 15.90 -24.60
C THR A 208 -12.42 14.82 -23.89
N SER A 209 -11.76 13.83 -23.29
CA SER A 209 -12.44 12.75 -22.55
C SER A 209 -13.06 13.26 -21.25
N ALA A 210 -12.43 14.20 -20.57
CA ALA A 210 -12.98 14.86 -19.38
C ALA A 210 -14.27 15.61 -19.74
N THR A 211 -14.26 16.43 -20.81
CA THR A 211 -15.46 17.13 -21.28
C THR A 211 -16.59 16.17 -21.65
N HIS A 212 -16.28 15.05 -22.31
CA HIS A 212 -17.28 14.02 -22.60
C HIS A 212 -17.86 13.39 -21.35
N ASN A 213 -16.99 13.05 -20.39
CA ASN A 213 -17.41 12.49 -19.11
C ASN A 213 -18.35 13.45 -18.36
N GLU A 214 -18.01 14.74 -18.27
CA GLU A 214 -18.84 15.76 -17.65
C GLU A 214 -20.19 15.94 -18.36
N SER A 215 -20.23 15.81 -19.69
CA SER A 215 -21.47 15.92 -20.45
C SER A 215 -22.41 14.74 -20.26
N MET A 216 -21.88 13.56 -19.96
CA MET A 216 -22.67 12.32 -19.79
C MET A 216 -23.11 12.10 -18.34
N TRP A 217 -22.30 12.49 -17.38
CA TRP A 217 -22.54 12.25 -15.98
C TRP A 217 -22.80 13.57 -15.27
N PHE A 218 -24.04 13.78 -14.83
CA PHE A 218 -24.37 14.92 -13.96
C PHE A 218 -23.64 14.75 -12.64
N TYR A 219 -22.50 15.39 -12.49
CA TYR A 219 -21.97 15.62 -11.15
C TYR A 219 -22.95 16.53 -10.42
N SER A 220 -23.62 15.98 -9.40
CA SER A 220 -24.38 16.81 -8.47
C SER A 220 -23.42 17.87 -7.93
N LYS A 221 -23.84 19.13 -7.92
CA LYS A 221 -23.10 20.31 -7.48
C LYS A 221 -22.42 20.12 -6.12
N GLY A 222 -21.22 19.57 -6.11
CA GLY A 222 -20.44 19.30 -4.92
C GLY A 222 -18.97 19.02 -5.24
N PHE A 223 -18.70 18.73 -6.51
CA PHE A 223 -17.36 18.66 -7.09
C PHE A 223 -17.20 19.75 -8.15
N GLU A 224 -17.39 21.00 -7.74
CA GLU A 224 -16.87 22.14 -8.49
C GLU A 224 -15.35 22.23 -8.19
N GLY A 225 -14.62 21.21 -8.53
CA GLY A 225 -13.18 21.29 -8.68
C GLY A 225 -12.91 21.80 -10.07
N ASP A 226 -12.24 22.93 -10.17
CA ASP A 226 -11.89 23.64 -11.38
C ASP A 226 -11.17 22.79 -12.44
N PHE A 227 -11.91 21.99 -13.22
CA PHE A 227 -11.45 21.55 -14.54
C PHE A 227 -11.79 22.56 -15.65
N ALA A 228 -12.27 23.75 -15.27
CA ALA A 228 -12.80 24.76 -16.19
C ALA A 228 -11.91 26.01 -16.36
N THR A 229 -10.63 25.96 -15.90
CA THR A 229 -9.67 27.05 -16.22
C THR A 229 -8.39 26.54 -16.77
#